data_b35585b02127b77d9fff9341e1731b5b
#
_entry.id   b35585b02127b77d9fff9341e1731b5b
#
_cell.length_a   1.000
_cell.length_b   1.000
_cell.length_c   1.000
_cell.angle_alpha   90.00
_cell.angle_beta   90.00
_cell.angle_gamma   90.00
#
_symmetry.space_group_name_H-M   'P 1'
#
loop_
_entity.id
_entity.type
_entity.pdbx_description
1 polymer ?
#
loop_
_entity_poly.entity_id
_entity_poly.type
_entity_poly.pdbx_seq_one_letter_code
_entity_poly.pdbx_strand_id
1 'polypeptide(L)'
;MGSKRRSVDDLHTAARSGDLIAVQSILSSNPLAVNSRDKHSRTPLHLAAFSGQAEVVSYLSKHKADVGASAMDDMAAIHFAAQKGHLEVVRALLSAGASHKAATRKGMTSLHYAVQGSHLELVKYLAKKGANLSAKTRAGKTPLDLATNDEIRSFLEEFERSAKNGELKNKDEDKAEESDPKTSALGSEGNLSAEPLAAAVDEENSEREKRKGSEDEAREDSSQPKKARVKLSHLQSSDDNQEEEM
;
A
#
# COMPACT_ATOMS: atom_id res chain seq x y z
N MET A 1 8.29 0.40 -31.00
CA MET A 1 7.53 0.76 -29.78
C MET A 1 7.07 -0.46 -28.93
N GLY A 2 7.45 -1.69 -29.26
CA GLY A 2 7.04 -2.92 -28.57
C GLY A 2 7.82 -3.28 -27.31
N SER A 3 9.04 -2.78 -27.13
CA SER A 3 9.92 -3.20 -26.01
C SER A 3 9.51 -2.69 -24.62
N LYS A 4 8.96 -1.46 -24.52
CA LYS A 4 8.54 -0.90 -23.22
C LYS A 4 7.30 -1.57 -22.62
N ARG A 5 6.36 -2.05 -23.45
CA ARG A 5 5.15 -2.73 -22.95
C ARG A 5 5.47 -4.12 -22.42
N ARG A 6 6.36 -4.87 -23.08
CA ARG A 6 6.76 -6.21 -22.62
C ARG A 6 7.39 -6.17 -21.23
N SER A 7 8.31 -5.23 -20.97
CA SER A 7 8.96 -5.14 -19.65
C SER A 7 8.00 -4.78 -18.50
N VAL A 8 6.91 -4.08 -18.78
CA VAL A 8 5.89 -3.72 -17.78
C VAL A 8 4.99 -4.91 -17.48
N ASP A 9 4.52 -5.61 -18.51
CA ASP A 9 3.73 -6.83 -18.36
C ASP A 9 4.55 -7.93 -17.68
N ASP A 10 5.86 -7.99 -17.96
CA ASP A 10 6.80 -8.90 -17.30
C ASP A 10 6.91 -8.60 -15.80
N LEU A 11 6.93 -7.31 -15.37
CA LEU A 11 6.97 -6.94 -13.96
C LEU A 11 5.69 -7.33 -13.23
N HIS A 12 4.53 -7.12 -13.85
CA HIS A 12 3.25 -7.55 -13.25
C HIS A 12 3.20 -9.07 -13.09
N THR A 13 3.70 -9.80 -14.09
CA THR A 13 3.76 -11.26 -14.05
C THR A 13 4.75 -11.75 -13.00
N ALA A 14 5.96 -11.19 -12.95
CA ALA A 14 6.97 -11.51 -11.95
C ALA A 14 6.50 -11.21 -10.53
N ALA A 15 5.83 -10.07 -10.32
CA ALA A 15 5.26 -9.72 -9.02
C ALA A 15 4.16 -10.69 -8.59
N ARG A 16 3.32 -11.14 -9.52
CA ARG A 16 2.26 -12.10 -9.25
C ARG A 16 2.80 -13.50 -8.93
N SER A 17 3.81 -13.96 -9.67
CA SER A 17 4.43 -15.28 -9.45
C SER A 17 5.33 -15.34 -8.22
N GLY A 18 5.76 -14.18 -7.68
CA GLY A 18 6.71 -14.12 -6.57
C GLY A 18 8.17 -14.21 -7.00
N ASP A 19 8.46 -14.05 -8.29
CA ASP A 19 9.83 -14.08 -8.80
C ASP A 19 10.58 -12.79 -8.43
N LEU A 20 11.15 -12.79 -7.23
CA LEU A 20 11.89 -11.66 -6.68
C LEU A 20 13.10 -11.27 -7.54
N ILE A 21 13.78 -12.26 -8.14
CA ILE A 21 14.96 -12.02 -8.96
C ILE A 21 14.55 -11.27 -10.24
N ALA A 22 13.50 -11.72 -10.90
CA ALA A 22 12.96 -11.05 -12.08
C ALA A 22 12.49 -9.63 -11.74
N VAL A 23 11.78 -9.44 -10.61
CA VAL A 23 11.35 -8.11 -10.12
C VAL A 23 12.54 -7.18 -9.91
N GLN A 24 13.61 -7.66 -9.27
CA GLN A 24 14.84 -6.90 -9.03
C GLN A 24 15.53 -6.51 -10.34
N SER A 25 15.67 -7.45 -11.26
CA SER A 25 16.31 -7.22 -12.56
C SER A 25 15.54 -6.18 -13.38
N ILE A 26 14.20 -6.28 -13.43
CA ILE A 26 13.38 -5.34 -14.19
C ILE A 26 13.44 -3.95 -13.58
N LEU A 27 13.35 -3.82 -12.26
CA LEU A 27 13.39 -2.51 -11.58
C LEU A 27 14.77 -1.86 -11.61
N SER A 28 15.86 -2.65 -11.64
CA SER A 28 17.21 -2.13 -11.86
C SER A 28 17.35 -1.49 -13.24
N SER A 29 16.72 -2.07 -14.26
CA SER A 29 16.72 -1.55 -15.62
C SER A 29 15.73 -0.39 -15.82
N ASN A 30 14.59 -0.44 -15.14
CA ASN A 30 13.50 0.55 -15.26
C ASN A 30 12.81 0.81 -13.92
N PRO A 31 13.37 1.67 -13.05
CA PRO A 31 12.80 1.97 -11.73
C PRO A 31 11.39 2.59 -11.79
N LEU A 32 11.05 3.28 -12.88
CA LEU A 32 9.75 3.93 -13.04
C LEU A 32 8.61 2.93 -13.25
N ALA A 33 8.93 1.68 -13.61
CA ALA A 33 7.92 0.64 -13.81
C ALA A 33 7.25 0.19 -12.50
N VAL A 34 7.80 0.53 -11.32
CA VAL A 34 7.30 0.10 -10.00
C VAL A 34 5.82 0.42 -9.79
N ASN A 35 5.34 1.55 -10.31
CA ASN A 35 3.94 2.00 -10.20
C ASN A 35 3.19 1.91 -11.53
N SER A 36 3.69 1.15 -12.50
CA SER A 36 2.99 0.92 -13.76
C SER A 36 1.64 0.24 -13.52
N ARG A 37 0.66 0.56 -14.37
CA ARG A 37 -0.71 0.05 -14.22
C ARG A 37 -1.06 -0.90 -15.36
N ASP A 38 -1.70 -2.00 -15.03
CA ASP A 38 -2.26 -2.93 -16.00
C ASP A 38 -3.63 -2.44 -16.53
N LYS A 39 -4.27 -3.23 -17.38
CA LYS A 39 -5.60 -2.95 -17.94
C LYS A 39 -6.72 -2.79 -16.89
N HIS A 40 -6.50 -3.27 -15.66
CA HIS A 40 -7.41 -3.14 -14.54
C HIS A 40 -6.95 -2.09 -13.53
N SER A 41 -6.04 -1.19 -13.93
CA SER A 41 -5.43 -0.16 -13.09
C SER A 41 -4.66 -0.72 -11.89
N ARG A 42 -4.28 -2.02 -11.90
CA ARG A 42 -3.52 -2.64 -10.83
C ARG A 42 -2.03 -2.39 -11.03
N THR A 43 -1.32 -2.11 -9.96
CA THR A 43 0.15 -2.05 -9.94
C THR A 43 0.74 -3.43 -9.65
N PRO A 44 2.06 -3.64 -9.88
CA PRO A 44 2.74 -4.87 -9.46
C PRO A 44 2.50 -5.21 -7.98
N LEU A 45 2.43 -4.18 -7.09
CA LEU A 45 2.13 -4.35 -5.68
C LEU A 45 0.76 -4.98 -5.43
N HIS A 46 -0.27 -4.59 -6.20
CA HIS A 46 -1.60 -5.21 -6.09
C HIS A 46 -1.58 -6.70 -6.44
N LEU A 47 -0.83 -7.07 -7.49
CA LEU A 47 -0.75 -8.46 -7.92
C LEU A 47 0.06 -9.33 -6.95
N ALA A 48 1.17 -8.80 -6.43
CA ALA A 48 1.94 -9.45 -5.37
C ALA A 48 1.08 -9.66 -4.11
N ALA A 49 0.32 -8.64 -3.71
CA ALA A 49 -0.58 -8.70 -2.56
C ALA A 49 -1.72 -9.72 -2.75
N PHE A 50 -2.31 -9.77 -3.94
CA PHE A 50 -3.36 -10.73 -4.27
C PHE A 50 -2.86 -12.19 -4.23
N SER A 51 -1.61 -12.41 -4.65
CA SER A 51 -0.99 -13.75 -4.73
C SER A 51 -0.23 -14.16 -3.45
N GLY A 52 -0.19 -13.31 -2.42
CA GLY A 52 0.45 -13.65 -1.14
C GLY A 52 1.97 -13.51 -1.12
N GLN A 53 2.57 -12.81 -2.07
CA GLN A 53 4.02 -12.71 -2.24
C GLN A 53 4.65 -11.67 -1.29
N ALA A 54 4.81 -12.03 -0.01
CA ALA A 54 5.24 -11.10 1.05
C ALA A 54 6.64 -10.50 0.80
N GLU A 55 7.58 -11.29 0.28
CA GLU A 55 8.93 -10.82 -0.05
C GLU A 55 8.91 -9.77 -1.15
N VAL A 56 8.16 -10.04 -2.24
CA VAL A 56 7.99 -9.09 -3.35
C VAL A 56 7.29 -7.82 -2.87
N VAL A 57 6.25 -7.94 -2.04
CA VAL A 57 5.56 -6.78 -1.43
C VAL A 57 6.54 -5.95 -0.61
N SER A 58 7.35 -6.56 0.23
CA SER A 58 8.37 -5.88 1.03
C SER A 58 9.41 -5.20 0.16
N TYR A 59 9.87 -5.88 -0.90
CA TYR A 59 10.82 -5.31 -1.84
C TYR A 59 10.24 -4.10 -2.59
N LEU A 60 9.05 -4.24 -3.19
CA LEU A 60 8.39 -3.16 -3.92
C LEU A 60 8.14 -1.93 -3.03
N SER A 61 7.68 -2.14 -1.79
CA SER A 61 7.42 -1.06 -0.83
C SER A 61 8.69 -0.29 -0.47
N LYS A 62 9.83 -0.97 -0.33
CA LYS A 62 11.15 -0.34 -0.12
C LYS A 62 11.63 0.45 -1.35
N HIS A 63 11.17 0.08 -2.55
CA HIS A 63 11.57 0.69 -3.82
C HIS A 63 10.51 1.66 -4.38
N LYS A 64 9.84 2.41 -3.49
CA LYS A 64 8.91 3.50 -3.82
C LYS A 64 7.63 3.05 -4.54
N ALA A 65 7.19 1.80 -4.34
CA ALA A 65 5.83 1.44 -4.73
C ALA A 65 4.82 2.28 -3.93
N ASP A 66 3.82 2.81 -4.62
CA ASP A 66 2.72 3.52 -3.98
C ASP A 66 1.80 2.51 -3.27
N VAL A 67 1.98 2.41 -1.95
CA VAL A 67 1.23 1.48 -1.09
C VAL A 67 -0.24 1.86 -1.00
N GLY A 68 -0.56 3.15 -1.18
CA GLY A 68 -1.91 3.69 -1.20
C GLY A 68 -2.57 3.68 -2.57
N ALA A 69 -1.87 3.22 -3.62
CA ALA A 69 -2.44 3.18 -4.96
C ALA A 69 -3.79 2.44 -4.97
N SER A 70 -4.76 3.00 -5.70
CA SER A 70 -6.06 2.39 -5.90
C SER A 70 -6.14 1.76 -7.29
N ALA A 71 -6.63 0.54 -7.36
CA ALA A 71 -7.03 -0.15 -8.58
C ALA A 71 -8.51 0.14 -8.90
N MET A 72 -9.14 -0.67 -9.75
CA MET A 72 -10.58 -0.55 -10.00
C MET A 72 -11.37 -0.72 -8.68
N ASP A 73 -12.51 -0.02 -8.57
CA ASP A 73 -13.37 0.02 -7.38
C ASP A 73 -12.70 0.57 -6.12
N ASP A 74 -11.65 1.38 -6.29
CA ASP A 74 -10.85 1.98 -5.22
C ASP A 74 -10.22 0.92 -4.30
N MET A 75 -9.90 -0.24 -4.86
CA MET A 75 -9.23 -1.31 -4.13
C MET A 75 -7.72 -1.05 -4.05
N ALA A 76 -7.19 -0.87 -2.85
CA ALA A 76 -5.75 -0.84 -2.58
C ALA A 76 -5.20 -2.26 -2.36
N ALA A 77 -3.87 -2.41 -2.38
CA ALA A 77 -3.19 -3.70 -2.20
C ALA A 77 -3.63 -4.45 -0.93
N ILE A 78 -3.87 -3.71 0.17
CA ILE A 78 -4.32 -4.30 1.44
C ILE A 78 -5.70 -4.98 1.34
N HIS A 79 -6.60 -4.49 0.48
CA HIS A 79 -7.90 -5.11 0.29
C HIS A 79 -7.79 -6.45 -0.44
N PHE A 80 -6.89 -6.54 -1.44
CA PHE A 80 -6.61 -7.79 -2.15
C PHE A 80 -5.98 -8.84 -1.23
N ALA A 81 -5.00 -8.43 -0.42
CA ALA A 81 -4.38 -9.31 0.57
C ALA A 81 -5.39 -9.80 1.62
N ALA A 82 -6.25 -8.91 2.11
CA ALA A 82 -7.27 -9.25 3.09
C ALA A 82 -8.33 -10.19 2.53
N GLN A 83 -8.75 -10.00 1.27
CA GLN A 83 -9.70 -10.87 0.58
C GLN A 83 -9.19 -12.31 0.45
N LYS A 84 -7.86 -12.48 0.31
CA LYS A 84 -7.21 -13.78 0.16
C LYS A 84 -6.65 -14.35 1.49
N GLY A 85 -6.71 -13.59 2.58
CA GLY A 85 -6.25 -14.02 3.88
C GLY A 85 -4.73 -14.03 4.07
N HIS A 86 -4.00 -13.28 3.25
CA HIS A 86 -2.53 -13.25 3.30
C HIS A 86 -2.03 -12.38 4.46
N LEU A 87 -1.96 -12.95 5.66
CA LEU A 87 -1.59 -12.25 6.89
C LEU A 87 -0.21 -11.56 6.78
N GLU A 88 0.80 -12.27 6.29
CA GLU A 88 2.16 -11.72 6.19
C GLU A 88 2.24 -10.54 5.20
N VAL A 89 1.49 -10.62 4.10
CA VAL A 89 1.38 -9.49 3.17
C VAL A 89 0.71 -8.29 3.83
N VAL A 90 -0.37 -8.52 4.60
CA VAL A 90 -1.04 -7.42 5.33
C VAL A 90 -0.10 -6.81 6.36
N ARG A 91 0.70 -7.62 7.08
CA ARG A 91 1.74 -7.12 7.99
C ARG A 91 2.76 -6.24 7.27
N ALA A 92 3.29 -6.73 6.14
CA ALA A 92 4.26 -5.99 5.34
C ALA A 92 3.68 -4.66 4.81
N LEU A 93 2.43 -4.67 4.31
CA LEU A 93 1.76 -3.46 3.82
C LEU A 93 1.50 -2.44 4.93
N LEU A 94 1.04 -2.87 6.11
CA LEU A 94 0.83 -1.97 7.25
C LEU A 94 2.16 -1.37 7.74
N SER A 95 3.23 -2.15 7.79
CA SER A 95 4.58 -1.67 8.11
C SER A 95 5.10 -0.67 7.07
N ALA A 96 4.68 -0.79 5.82
CA ALA A 96 5.00 0.13 4.74
C ALA A 96 4.08 1.37 4.69
N GLY A 97 3.16 1.54 5.65
CA GLY A 97 2.28 2.70 5.77
C GLY A 97 0.91 2.54 5.09
N ALA A 98 0.50 1.32 4.70
CA ALA A 98 -0.86 1.11 4.22
C ALA A 98 -1.87 1.44 5.32
N SER A 99 -3.01 2.02 4.94
CA SER A 99 -4.07 2.32 5.89
C SER A 99 -5.07 1.16 5.99
N HIS A 100 -5.21 0.57 7.18
CA HIS A 100 -6.29 -0.38 7.46
C HIS A 100 -7.69 0.26 7.47
N LYS A 101 -7.75 1.61 7.51
CA LYS A 101 -9.01 2.38 7.45
C LYS A 101 -9.44 2.70 6.02
N ALA A 102 -8.58 2.42 5.02
CA ALA A 102 -8.92 2.61 3.63
C ALA A 102 -10.19 1.82 3.28
N ALA A 103 -11.10 2.45 2.54
CA ALA A 103 -12.35 1.86 2.12
C ALA A 103 -12.46 1.87 0.59
N THR A 104 -12.97 0.80 0.03
CA THR A 104 -13.26 0.67 -1.39
C THR A 104 -14.49 1.48 -1.79
N ARG A 105 -14.80 1.54 -3.10
CA ARG A 105 -16.02 2.17 -3.61
C ARG A 105 -17.29 1.63 -2.97
N LYS A 106 -17.31 0.38 -2.53
CA LYS A 106 -18.44 -0.23 -1.79
C LYS A 106 -18.44 0.12 -0.30
N GLY A 107 -17.46 0.90 0.19
CA GLY A 107 -17.29 1.21 1.60
C GLY A 107 -16.72 0.05 2.42
N MET A 108 -16.17 -0.97 1.76
CA MET A 108 -15.57 -2.12 2.44
C MET A 108 -14.12 -1.82 2.82
N THR A 109 -13.77 -2.06 4.08
CA THR A 109 -12.39 -1.99 4.59
C THR A 109 -11.71 -3.35 4.49
N SER A 110 -10.39 -3.39 4.75
CA SER A 110 -9.66 -4.67 4.84
C SER A 110 -10.27 -5.66 5.82
N LEU A 111 -10.84 -5.17 6.95
CA LEU A 111 -11.53 -6.03 7.91
C LEU A 111 -12.81 -6.67 7.32
N HIS A 112 -13.60 -5.92 6.56
CA HIS A 112 -14.78 -6.49 5.89
C HIS A 112 -14.39 -7.65 4.94
N TYR A 113 -13.32 -7.46 4.16
CA TYR A 113 -12.82 -8.51 3.25
C TYR A 113 -12.28 -9.72 4.00
N ALA A 114 -11.55 -9.51 5.11
CA ALA A 114 -11.04 -10.61 5.94
C ALA A 114 -12.18 -11.44 6.56
N VAL A 115 -13.22 -10.77 7.05
CA VAL A 115 -14.42 -11.43 7.62
C VAL A 115 -15.18 -12.19 6.54
N GLN A 116 -15.43 -11.55 5.38
CA GLN A 116 -16.12 -12.19 4.25
C GLN A 116 -15.37 -13.44 3.73
N GLY A 117 -14.03 -13.39 3.77
CA GLY A 117 -13.17 -14.52 3.40
C GLY A 117 -13.00 -15.57 4.49
N SER A 118 -13.61 -15.39 5.67
CA SER A 118 -13.48 -16.28 6.84
C SER A 118 -12.03 -16.46 7.33
N HIS A 119 -11.20 -15.42 7.25
CA HIS A 119 -9.79 -15.44 7.64
C HIS A 119 -9.60 -15.04 9.11
N LEU A 120 -9.86 -15.94 10.05
CA LEU A 120 -9.89 -15.67 11.50
C LEU A 120 -8.63 -14.99 12.04
N GLU A 121 -7.43 -15.52 11.71
CA GLU A 121 -6.17 -14.96 12.21
C GLU A 121 -5.92 -13.54 11.68
N LEU A 122 -6.30 -13.28 10.44
CA LEU A 122 -6.22 -11.94 9.87
C LEU A 122 -7.22 -10.98 10.53
N VAL A 123 -8.44 -11.45 10.83
CA VAL A 123 -9.46 -10.68 11.57
C VAL A 123 -8.93 -10.31 12.95
N LYS A 124 -8.37 -11.28 13.70
CA LYS A 124 -7.76 -11.04 15.02
C LYS A 124 -6.64 -10.01 14.93
N TYR A 125 -5.78 -10.14 13.93
CA TYR A 125 -4.67 -9.21 13.72
C TYR A 125 -5.15 -7.78 13.42
N LEU A 126 -6.08 -7.62 12.47
CA LEU A 126 -6.61 -6.31 12.11
C LEU A 126 -7.35 -5.64 13.27
N ALA A 127 -8.13 -6.40 14.05
CA ALA A 127 -8.81 -5.91 15.24
C ALA A 127 -7.80 -5.38 16.29
N LYS A 128 -6.73 -6.14 16.56
CA LYS A 128 -5.62 -5.72 17.46
C LYS A 128 -4.91 -4.46 16.95
N LYS A 129 -4.79 -4.27 15.63
CA LYS A 129 -4.21 -3.04 15.02
C LYS A 129 -5.20 -1.87 14.96
N GLY A 130 -6.36 -1.98 15.59
CA GLY A 130 -7.34 -0.90 15.71
C GLY A 130 -8.23 -0.69 14.49
N ALA A 131 -8.46 -1.75 13.71
CA ALA A 131 -9.45 -1.68 12.64
C ALA A 131 -10.84 -1.39 13.23
N ASN A 132 -11.61 -0.53 12.56
CA ASN A 132 -12.93 -0.15 13.01
C ASN A 132 -13.95 -1.28 12.78
N LEU A 133 -14.41 -1.92 13.85
CA LEU A 133 -15.38 -3.01 13.81
C LEU A 133 -16.80 -2.52 13.47
N SER A 134 -17.11 -1.27 13.80
CA SER A 134 -18.41 -0.65 13.52
C SER A 134 -18.45 0.09 12.18
N ALA A 135 -17.42 -0.04 11.34
CA ALA A 135 -17.41 0.56 10.01
C ALA A 135 -18.55 -0.04 9.17
N LYS A 136 -19.27 0.83 8.45
CA LYS A 136 -20.40 0.39 7.62
C LYS A 136 -20.03 0.48 6.14
N THR A 137 -20.37 -0.54 5.40
CA THR A 137 -20.37 -0.51 3.93
C THR A 137 -21.41 0.47 3.42
N ARG A 138 -21.43 0.76 2.11
CA ARG A 138 -22.52 1.57 1.50
C ARG A 138 -23.91 0.91 1.62
N ALA A 139 -23.96 -0.41 1.79
CA ALA A 139 -25.18 -1.17 2.06
C ALA A 139 -25.57 -1.18 3.56
N GLY A 140 -24.84 -0.41 4.40
CA GLY A 140 -25.10 -0.32 5.84
C GLY A 140 -24.61 -1.51 6.67
N LYS A 141 -23.93 -2.49 6.06
CA LYS A 141 -23.45 -3.71 6.73
C LYS A 141 -22.14 -3.46 7.45
N THR A 142 -22.05 -3.94 8.69
CA THR A 142 -20.83 -3.97 9.49
C THR A 142 -20.02 -5.26 9.20
N PRO A 143 -18.73 -5.35 9.62
CA PRO A 143 -17.98 -6.60 9.54
C PRO A 143 -18.73 -7.76 10.23
N LEU A 144 -19.37 -7.52 11.38
CA LEU A 144 -20.15 -8.52 12.09
C LEU A 144 -21.33 -9.04 11.27
N ASP A 145 -22.03 -8.17 10.53
CA ASP A 145 -23.13 -8.55 9.64
C ASP A 145 -22.69 -9.42 8.45
N LEU A 146 -21.41 -9.35 8.09
CA LEU A 146 -20.81 -10.15 7.02
C LEU A 146 -20.20 -11.45 7.52
N ALA A 147 -20.13 -11.68 8.85
CA ALA A 147 -19.54 -12.88 9.42
C ALA A 147 -20.44 -14.09 9.17
N THR A 148 -19.95 -15.01 8.33
CA THR A 148 -20.59 -16.31 8.04
C THR A 148 -20.05 -17.43 8.92
N ASN A 149 -18.86 -17.23 9.50
CA ASN A 149 -18.20 -18.18 10.41
C ASN A 149 -18.52 -17.80 11.86
N ASP A 150 -19.00 -18.77 12.65
CA ASP A 150 -19.41 -18.55 14.04
C ASP A 150 -18.22 -18.18 14.94
N GLU A 151 -17.02 -18.69 14.70
CA GLU A 151 -15.84 -18.33 15.46
C GLU A 151 -15.46 -16.85 15.28
N ILE A 152 -15.54 -16.36 14.02
CA ILE A 152 -15.28 -14.95 13.73
C ILE A 152 -16.35 -14.07 14.38
N ARG A 153 -17.62 -14.49 14.31
CA ARG A 153 -18.73 -13.79 14.93
C ARG A 153 -18.52 -13.67 16.44
N SER A 154 -18.28 -14.80 17.12
CA SER A 154 -18.03 -14.85 18.55
C SER A 154 -16.85 -13.96 18.95
N PHE A 155 -15.75 -14.03 18.18
CA PHE A 155 -14.57 -13.21 18.42
C PHE A 155 -14.88 -11.71 18.29
N LEU A 156 -15.59 -11.29 17.23
CA LEU A 156 -15.92 -9.88 17.00
C LEU A 156 -16.85 -9.34 18.11
N GLU A 157 -17.86 -10.12 18.54
CA GLU A 157 -18.77 -9.75 19.63
C GLU A 157 -18.03 -9.62 20.95
N GLU A 158 -17.13 -10.56 21.27
CA GLU A 158 -16.32 -10.51 22.48
C GLU A 158 -15.37 -9.31 22.46
N PHE A 159 -14.69 -9.10 21.34
CA PHE A 159 -13.76 -8.00 21.18
C PHE A 159 -14.45 -6.63 21.27
N GLU A 160 -15.66 -6.46 20.69
CA GLU A 160 -16.46 -5.25 20.85
C GLU A 160 -16.89 -5.03 22.30
N ARG A 161 -17.25 -6.11 23.01
CA ARG A 161 -17.64 -6.03 24.41
C ARG A 161 -16.47 -5.60 25.29
N SER A 162 -15.30 -6.19 25.08
CA SER A 162 -14.07 -5.81 25.79
C SER A 162 -13.62 -4.39 25.48
N ALA A 163 -13.78 -3.94 24.23
CA ALA A 163 -13.46 -2.58 23.83
C ALA A 163 -14.39 -1.54 24.52
N LYS A 164 -15.68 -1.85 24.69
CA LYS A 164 -16.65 -1.01 25.40
C LYS A 164 -16.41 -0.97 26.90
N ASN A 165 -15.89 -2.05 27.48
CA ASN A 165 -15.60 -2.16 28.92
C ASN A 165 -14.23 -1.55 29.33
N GLY A 166 -13.48 -1.00 28.39
CA GLY A 166 -12.20 -0.32 28.67
C GLY A 166 -11.05 -1.24 29.06
N GLU A 167 -11.15 -2.56 28.84
CA GLU A 167 -10.12 -3.55 29.21
C GLU A 167 -9.00 -3.72 28.18
N LEU A 168 -9.09 -3.06 27.00
CA LEU A 168 -8.03 -3.10 25.99
C LEU A 168 -6.93 -2.07 26.30
N LYS A 169 -6.13 -2.33 27.36
CA LYS A 169 -4.79 -1.76 27.46
C LYS A 169 -3.89 -2.53 26.50
N ASN A 170 -3.35 -1.81 25.52
CA ASN A 170 -2.36 -2.25 24.55
C ASN A 170 -1.27 -3.09 25.22
N LYS A 171 -1.23 -4.38 24.96
CA LYS A 171 -0.03 -5.19 25.10
C LYS A 171 0.56 -5.33 23.70
N ASP A 172 1.40 -4.36 23.36
CA ASP A 172 2.36 -4.51 22.27
C ASP A 172 3.45 -5.44 22.78
N GLU A 173 3.32 -6.72 22.50
CA GLU A 173 4.42 -7.69 22.57
C GLU A 173 4.54 -8.37 21.20
N ASP A 174 5.05 -7.63 20.22
CA ASP A 174 5.71 -8.21 19.05
C ASP A 174 7.18 -8.50 19.45
N LYS A 175 7.38 -9.60 20.18
CA LYS A 175 8.70 -10.18 20.32
C LYS A 175 8.95 -11.03 19.08
N ALA A 176 9.67 -10.46 18.13
CA ALA A 176 10.22 -11.20 17.00
C ALA A 176 11.13 -12.30 17.58
N GLU A 177 10.74 -13.55 17.47
CA GLU A 177 11.67 -14.67 17.58
C GLU A 177 12.46 -14.77 16.28
N GLU A 178 13.62 -14.14 16.31
CA GLU A 178 14.71 -14.39 15.39
C GLU A 178 15.34 -15.72 15.79
N SER A 179 14.99 -16.79 15.10
CA SER A 179 15.66 -18.07 15.22
C SER A 179 16.76 -18.18 14.16
N ASP A 180 17.97 -17.83 14.56
CA ASP A 180 19.18 -18.18 13.82
C ASP A 180 19.46 -19.69 13.92
N PRO A 181 19.76 -20.37 12.81
CA PRO A 181 20.29 -21.71 12.88
C PRO A 181 21.80 -21.66 13.16
N LYS A 182 22.20 -22.16 14.34
CA LYS A 182 23.58 -22.48 14.70
C LYS A 182 24.21 -23.40 13.67
N THR A 183 25.32 -22.95 13.07
CA THR A 183 26.35 -23.86 12.57
C THR A 183 27.52 -23.86 13.53
N SER A 184 27.73 -25.00 14.13
CA SER A 184 28.92 -25.36 14.90
C SER A 184 30.08 -25.73 13.96
N ALA A 185 31.24 -25.14 14.15
CA ALA A 185 32.53 -25.81 13.93
C ALA A 185 33.67 -25.12 14.66
N LEU A 186 34.22 -25.87 15.52
CA LEU A 186 35.49 -25.92 16.22
C LEU A 186 36.67 -25.12 15.66
N GLY A 187 37.41 -24.44 16.59
CA GLY A 187 38.83 -24.82 16.72
C GLY A 187 39.83 -23.69 16.67
N SER A 188 40.42 -23.44 17.84
CA SER A 188 41.81 -23.16 18.22
C SER A 188 42.37 -21.73 18.11
N GLU A 189 42.59 -21.22 19.27
CA GLU A 189 43.79 -20.59 19.91
C GLU A 189 44.71 -19.71 19.06
N GLY A 190 44.99 -18.50 19.58
CA GLY A 190 46.11 -17.65 19.18
C GLY A 190 46.03 -16.26 19.79
N ASN A 191 46.48 -16.17 21.06
CA ASN A 191 46.75 -14.96 21.83
C ASN A 191 47.87 -14.12 21.16
N LEU A 192 47.76 -12.77 21.14
CA LEU A 192 48.77 -11.82 21.57
C LEU A 192 48.40 -10.36 21.27
N SER A 193 48.22 -9.68 22.36
CA SER A 193 48.47 -8.28 22.76
C SER A 193 49.05 -7.29 21.74
N ALA A 194 48.49 -6.09 21.68
CA ALA A 194 49.08 -4.82 22.14
C ALA A 194 48.34 -3.62 21.54
N GLU A 195 47.82 -2.78 22.40
CA GLU A 195 47.51 -1.36 22.26
C GLU A 195 48.80 -0.52 22.33
N PRO A 196 48.73 0.83 22.34
CA PRO A 196 48.08 1.82 21.45
C PRO A 196 49.13 2.87 20.95
N LEU A 197 48.76 3.80 20.10
CA LEU A 197 49.38 5.13 20.08
C LEU A 197 48.53 6.19 19.36
N ALA A 198 48.34 7.25 20.12
CA ALA A 198 47.64 8.48 19.83
C ALA A 198 48.39 9.44 18.91
N ALA A 199 47.67 10.43 18.40
CA ALA A 199 47.95 11.84 18.22
C ALA A 199 47.29 12.32 16.93
N ALA A 200 46.34 13.21 16.98
CA ALA A 200 46.28 14.61 17.34
C ALA A 200 46.52 15.55 16.16
N VAL A 201 45.60 16.51 16.10
CA VAL A 201 45.66 17.92 15.63
C VAL A 201 45.69 18.13 14.10
N ASP A 202 45.01 19.10 13.49
CA ASP A 202 44.54 20.47 13.78
C ASP A 202 43.49 20.88 12.80
N GLU A 203 42.51 21.52 13.20
CA GLU A 203 42.02 22.92 13.15
C GLU A 203 42.45 23.78 11.95
N GLU A 204 41.51 24.48 11.49
CA GLU A 204 41.37 25.87 11.04
C GLU A 204 40.67 25.96 9.67
N ASN A 205 39.73 26.74 9.46
CA ASN A 205 39.20 28.02 9.84
C ASN A 205 38.54 28.68 8.62
N SER A 206 37.30 29.19 8.86
CA SER A 206 36.86 30.54 8.53
C SER A 206 36.95 31.02 7.06
N GLU A 207 35.94 31.51 6.48
CA GLU A 207 35.28 32.80 6.44
C GLU A 207 34.31 32.89 5.26
N ARG A 208 33.04 33.16 5.43
CA ARG A 208 32.35 34.42 5.41
C ARG A 208 32.66 35.32 4.20
N GLU A 209 31.74 35.48 3.28
CA GLU A 209 31.41 36.75 2.68
C GLU A 209 29.94 36.88 2.22
N LYS A 210 29.32 37.86 2.80
CA LYS A 210 28.09 38.55 2.41
C LYS A 210 28.36 39.47 1.23
N ARG A 211 27.44 39.54 0.27
CA ARG A 211 27.07 40.75 -0.50
C ARG A 211 25.67 40.54 -1.04
N LYS A 212 24.77 41.24 -0.72
CA LYS A 212 24.03 42.50 -0.62
C LYS A 212 23.98 43.28 -1.96
N GLY A 213 22.72 43.57 -2.35
CA GLY A 213 22.30 44.70 -3.20
C GLY A 213 22.03 44.30 -4.64
N SER A 214 21.07 44.80 -5.34
CA SER A 214 20.06 45.84 -5.15
C SER A 214 19.06 45.73 -6.30
N GLU A 215 17.80 45.97 -6.01
CA GLU A 215 16.78 46.74 -6.71
C GLU A 215 16.98 47.05 -8.19
N ASP A 216 15.94 46.73 -9.02
CA ASP A 216 15.17 47.74 -9.73
C ASP A 216 13.96 47.18 -10.46
N GLU A 217 12.87 47.73 -10.17
CA GLU A 217 11.60 48.15 -10.75
C GLU A 217 11.15 47.71 -12.15
N ALA A 218 9.89 47.29 -12.13
CA ALA A 218 8.77 47.77 -12.94
C ALA A 218 8.62 47.28 -14.39
N ARG A 219 7.55 46.58 -14.67
CA ARG A 219 6.38 47.10 -15.44
C ARG A 219 5.30 46.05 -15.64
N GLU A 220 4.10 46.50 -15.38
CA GLU A 220 2.79 45.93 -15.75
C GLU A 220 2.70 45.49 -17.21
N ASP A 221 2.04 44.35 -17.49
CA ASP A 221 0.96 44.36 -18.44
C ASP A 221 -0.03 43.21 -18.25
N SER A 222 -1.26 43.59 -18.22
CA SER A 222 -2.49 42.85 -18.09
C SER A 222 -2.81 42.00 -19.32
N SER A 223 -3.16 40.75 -19.15
CA SER A 223 -4.08 40.08 -20.10
C SER A 223 -4.80 38.89 -19.45
N GLN A 224 -6.05 39.06 -19.16
CA GLN A 224 -7.00 38.00 -18.82
C GLN A 224 -7.27 37.09 -20.02
N PRO A 225 -7.39 35.77 -19.86
CA PRO A 225 -7.94 34.91 -20.90
C PRO A 225 -9.46 34.79 -20.78
N LYS A 226 -10.07 35.04 -21.91
CA LYS A 226 -11.51 35.03 -22.24
C LYS A 226 -12.12 33.67 -21.99
N LYS A 227 -13.24 33.66 -21.28
CA LYS A 227 -14.20 32.54 -21.16
C LYS A 227 -14.76 32.20 -22.54
N ALA A 228 -14.50 30.99 -23.02
CA ALA A 228 -15.21 30.45 -24.18
C ALA A 228 -16.51 29.79 -23.68
N ARG A 229 -17.61 30.45 -24.05
CA ARG A 229 -19.00 30.03 -23.84
C ARG A 229 -19.38 29.12 -25.00
N VAL A 230 -19.50 27.83 -24.79
CA VAL A 230 -20.05 26.89 -25.78
C VAL A 230 -21.57 26.96 -25.73
N LYS A 231 -22.16 27.34 -26.87
CA LYS A 231 -23.61 27.38 -27.07
C LYS A 231 -24.13 25.96 -27.26
N LEU A 232 -25.13 25.64 -26.43
CA LEU A 232 -26.02 24.50 -26.61
C LEU A 232 -26.93 24.81 -27.80
N SER A 233 -26.84 24.08 -28.89
CA SER A 233 -27.83 24.11 -29.97
C SER A 233 -28.74 22.89 -29.85
N HIS A 234 -29.95 23.22 -29.59
CA HIS A 234 -31.21 22.51 -29.69
C HIS A 234 -31.28 21.71 -31.00
N LEU A 235 -31.67 20.47 -30.94
CA LEU A 235 -32.26 19.75 -32.04
C LEU A 235 -33.49 19.01 -31.54
N GLN A 236 -34.59 19.43 -32.12
CA GLN A 236 -35.97 19.02 -31.87
C GLN A 236 -36.25 17.61 -32.39
N SER A 237 -37.17 17.02 -31.71
CA SER A 237 -38.03 15.89 -32.05
C SER A 237 -38.47 15.82 -33.52
N SER A 238 -38.55 14.60 -34.02
CA SER A 238 -39.59 14.20 -34.96
C SER A 238 -40.10 12.83 -34.55
N ASP A 239 -41.32 12.85 -34.07
CA ASP A 239 -42.23 11.71 -34.04
C ASP A 239 -42.47 11.29 -35.50
N ASP A 240 -42.47 10.01 -35.76
CA ASP A 240 -43.38 9.42 -36.73
C ASP A 240 -43.76 8.02 -36.34
N ASN A 241 -44.99 7.93 -35.99
CA ASN A 241 -45.89 6.80 -35.90
C ASN A 241 -45.98 6.09 -37.26
N GLN A 242 -45.93 4.77 -37.29
CA GLN A 242 -46.84 3.98 -38.12
C GLN A 242 -47.00 2.56 -37.60
N GLU A 243 -48.22 2.30 -37.15
CA GLU A 243 -48.84 0.99 -37.06
C GLU A 243 -48.93 0.34 -38.43
N GLU A 244 -48.79 -0.96 -38.52
CA GLU A 244 -49.65 -1.90 -39.27
C GLU A 244 -49.23 -3.35 -38.96
N GLU A 245 -50.13 -3.99 -38.36
CA GLU A 245 -50.83 -5.27 -38.56
C GLU A 245 -50.28 -6.18 -39.67
N MET A 246 -49.89 -7.38 -39.33
CA MET A 246 -50.46 -8.67 -39.73
C MET A 246 -49.73 -9.82 -39.01
#